data_527e0fb3d2f01a3cc975dabe248dd97d
#
_entry.id   527e0fb3d2f01a3cc975dabe248dd97d
#
_cell.length_a   1.000
_cell.length_b   1.000
_cell.length_c   1.000
_cell.angle_alpha   90.00
_cell.angle_beta   90.00
_cell.angle_gamma   90.00
#
_symmetry.space_group_name_H-M   'P 1'
#
loop_
_entity.id
_entity.type
_entity.pdbx_description
1 polymer ?
#
loop_
_entity_poly.entity_id
_entity_poly.type
_entity_poly.pdbx_seq_one_letter_code
_entity_poly.pdbx_strand_id
1 'polypeptide(L)'
;MHASPITPPARWLYSALVIAYLSLWLLLRIAEQPYWILPFGLRLGVLLITPPRVWPWLLGGELLVAAGHHYSNDTPWHMLARTYLPEPLLMMACVYVGRRCGIRSSMDHPEIAVKLLLLTVLTVIATTLGSALLSPPTAADVAVPWFDRVAPFTRAMLGSYIGSLLVVPTLIMAFGTPASHAELKALLRHSLILLMPCLLVLATLMTLPPPLPQFARVLSLAPVLFFAFSHGWRGACLTLILSSLDIALAGLFGTGSEVNATSQLFLAVTGTGALMLGTASDALRHSGQQVAEQNHRLAAANQQLDQLARELRHAARGNLHSEERQRRYLAAELHDELGQNLTAIQTHVQLARFRLQQAGLQDIGTAIHGILSQMRKSLHHVLNNLHPAVLDEFGLYRALADGPIRELLQAAHVAYLPELRGDPDALDDEARVAFYRIAQESATNTVKHARASVFRLTLRVRRHGPAIVAILDIRDNGIGLPAEGSRQGRGLQGMHDRVTAIGGRFRIYPGGNGAHIRVLLRSGPDPDRDTLPATHTRQRLPHQPH
;
A
#
# COMPACT_ATOMS: atom_id res chain seq x y z
N MET A 1 14.32 -22.39 11.47
CA MET A 1 15.40 -21.82 10.66
C MET A 1 16.70 -21.98 11.42
N HIS A 2 17.48 -23.01 11.12
CA HIS A 2 18.76 -23.30 11.73
C HIS A 2 19.80 -22.29 11.22
N ALA A 3 20.30 -21.44 12.11
CA ALA A 3 21.48 -20.63 11.83
C ALA A 3 22.67 -21.58 11.73
N SER A 4 23.26 -21.72 10.54
CA SER A 4 24.51 -22.42 10.34
C SER A 4 25.60 -21.74 11.19
N PRO A 5 26.45 -22.49 11.91
CA PRO A 5 27.55 -21.93 12.68
C PRO A 5 28.54 -21.28 11.70
N ILE A 6 28.69 -19.94 11.80
CA ILE A 6 29.72 -19.19 11.08
C ILE A 6 31.07 -19.71 11.61
N THR A 7 31.75 -20.54 10.84
CA THR A 7 33.13 -20.93 11.10
C THR A 7 33.98 -19.66 11.21
N PRO A 8 34.79 -19.49 12.26
CA PRO A 8 35.67 -18.33 12.36
C PRO A 8 36.58 -18.30 11.13
N PRO A 9 36.70 -17.12 10.45
CA PRO A 9 37.53 -17.02 9.27
C PRO A 9 38.96 -17.46 9.62
N ALA A 10 39.53 -18.23 8.73
CA ALA A 10 40.85 -18.81 8.95
C ALA A 10 41.89 -17.72 9.27
N ARG A 11 42.80 -17.93 10.17
CA ARG A 11 43.81 -16.93 10.64
C ARG A 11 44.59 -16.29 9.48
N TRP A 12 44.81 -17.02 8.39
CA TRP A 12 45.47 -16.50 7.18
C TRP A 12 44.69 -15.38 6.48
N LEU A 13 43.37 -15.37 6.60
CA LEU A 13 42.52 -14.34 5.99
C LEU A 13 42.72 -12.97 6.69
N TYR A 14 42.89 -12.99 8.01
CA TYR A 14 43.21 -11.77 8.78
C TYR A 14 44.60 -11.24 8.43
N SER A 15 45.61 -12.15 8.29
CA SER A 15 46.97 -11.75 7.90
C SER A 15 46.98 -11.13 6.48
N ALA A 16 46.26 -11.76 5.53
CA ALA A 16 46.13 -11.23 4.18
C ALA A 16 45.45 -9.85 4.15
N LEU A 17 44.41 -9.65 4.97
CA LEU A 17 43.72 -8.35 5.09
C LEU A 17 44.64 -7.28 5.66
N VAL A 18 45.44 -7.57 6.70
CA VAL A 18 46.40 -6.65 7.29
C VAL A 18 47.49 -6.28 6.28
N ILE A 19 48.03 -7.26 5.56
CA ILE A 19 49.04 -7.01 4.52
C ILE A 19 48.47 -6.14 3.40
N ALA A 20 47.27 -6.45 2.88
CA ALA A 20 46.63 -5.65 1.84
C ALA A 20 46.34 -4.22 2.33
N TYR A 21 45.88 -4.07 3.58
CA TYR A 21 45.68 -2.78 4.20
C TYR A 21 46.97 -1.96 4.28
N LEU A 22 48.06 -2.55 4.80
CA LEU A 22 49.35 -1.86 4.97
C LEU A 22 49.96 -1.48 3.62
N SER A 23 49.85 -2.37 2.62
CA SER A 23 50.34 -2.06 1.27
C SER A 23 49.58 -0.88 0.65
N LEU A 24 48.25 -0.89 0.79
CA LEU A 24 47.42 0.20 0.28
C LEU A 24 47.67 1.50 1.10
N TRP A 25 47.77 1.40 2.42
CA TRP A 25 48.07 2.55 3.29
C TRP A 25 49.40 3.21 2.92
N LEU A 26 50.46 2.41 2.71
CA LEU A 26 51.74 2.89 2.29
C LEU A 26 51.69 3.55 0.90
N LEU A 27 51.00 2.93 -0.06
CA LEU A 27 50.82 3.50 -1.39
C LEU A 27 50.10 4.86 -1.33
N LEU A 28 49.01 4.95 -0.56
CA LEU A 28 48.28 6.21 -0.40
C LEU A 28 49.08 7.28 0.35
N ARG A 29 49.98 6.86 1.27
CA ARG A 29 50.88 7.79 1.96
C ARG A 29 51.95 8.36 1.03
N ILE A 30 52.46 7.58 0.08
CA ILE A 30 53.38 8.07 -0.96
C ILE A 30 52.66 9.02 -1.93
N ALA A 31 51.38 8.75 -2.21
CA ALA A 31 50.53 9.59 -3.06
C ALA A 31 49.88 10.76 -2.30
N GLU A 32 50.20 10.93 -1.00
CA GLU A 32 49.59 11.96 -0.16
C GLU A 32 49.95 13.36 -0.67
N GLN A 33 48.93 14.18 -0.82
CA GLN A 33 49.07 15.58 -1.23
C GLN A 33 48.58 16.49 -0.09
N PRO A 34 49.04 17.72 0.02
CA PRO A 34 48.66 18.64 1.10
C PRO A 34 47.17 18.93 1.21
N TYR A 35 46.39 18.62 0.16
CA TYR A 35 44.95 18.91 0.07
C TYR A 35 44.03 17.70 0.30
N TRP A 36 44.54 16.45 0.36
CA TRP A 36 43.78 15.27 0.74
C TRP A 36 44.65 14.28 1.53
N ILE A 37 44.17 13.84 2.65
CA ILE A 37 44.82 12.84 3.50
C ILE A 37 44.10 11.51 3.31
N LEU A 38 44.40 10.82 2.19
CA LEU A 38 43.75 9.55 1.82
C LEU A 38 44.01 8.43 2.84
N PRO A 39 45.20 8.29 3.47
CA PRO A 39 45.42 7.29 4.51
C PRO A 39 44.48 7.41 5.70
N PHE A 40 44.04 8.62 6.06
CA PHE A 40 43.04 8.86 7.10
C PHE A 40 41.68 8.25 6.73
N GLY A 41 41.25 8.49 5.49
CA GLY A 41 39.98 7.91 4.97
C GLY A 41 40.04 6.39 4.88
N LEU A 42 41.17 5.81 4.48
CA LEU A 42 41.37 4.35 4.43
C LEU A 42 41.25 3.74 5.82
N ARG A 43 41.95 4.32 6.82
CA ARG A 43 41.89 3.88 8.21
C ARG A 43 40.45 3.92 8.73
N LEU A 44 39.79 5.05 8.57
CA LEU A 44 38.39 5.23 9.00
C LEU A 44 37.49 4.20 8.35
N GLY A 45 37.54 4.00 7.04
CA GLY A 45 36.74 3.08 6.29
C GLY A 45 36.97 1.61 6.70
N VAL A 46 38.24 1.21 6.86
CA VAL A 46 38.58 -0.15 7.29
C VAL A 46 38.12 -0.41 8.73
N LEU A 47 38.28 0.54 9.65
CA LEU A 47 37.73 0.44 11.00
C LEU A 47 36.21 0.33 11.03
N LEU A 48 35.50 0.99 10.11
CA LEU A 48 34.05 0.88 9.98
C LEU A 48 33.59 -0.48 9.47
N ILE A 49 34.36 -1.13 8.59
CA ILE A 49 33.98 -2.40 7.96
C ILE A 49 34.44 -3.59 8.80
N THR A 50 35.66 -3.54 9.38
CA THR A 50 36.28 -4.67 10.09
C THR A 50 35.79 -4.80 11.54
N PRO A 51 35.76 -6.03 12.10
CA PRO A 51 35.42 -6.21 13.51
C PRO A 51 36.52 -5.67 14.44
N PRO A 52 36.17 -5.19 15.66
CA PRO A 52 37.15 -4.58 16.60
C PRO A 52 38.31 -5.49 16.98
N ARG A 53 38.17 -6.81 16.83
CA ARG A 53 39.25 -7.80 17.11
C ARG A 53 40.44 -7.66 16.16
N VAL A 54 40.26 -7.08 14.98
CA VAL A 54 41.31 -6.88 13.96
C VAL A 54 42.05 -5.55 14.16
N TRP A 55 41.44 -4.57 14.81
CA TRP A 55 41.97 -3.21 14.95
C TRP A 55 43.39 -3.13 15.57
N PRO A 56 43.70 -3.90 16.64
CA PRO A 56 45.06 -3.88 17.19
C PRO A 56 46.14 -4.32 16.19
N TRP A 57 45.80 -5.25 15.28
CA TRP A 57 46.75 -5.72 14.25
C TRP A 57 46.98 -4.68 13.17
N LEU A 58 45.93 -3.93 12.79
CA LEU A 58 46.04 -2.82 11.85
C LEU A 58 46.94 -1.72 12.44
N LEU A 59 46.69 -1.30 13.67
CA LEU A 59 47.49 -0.29 14.36
C LEU A 59 48.92 -0.77 14.57
N GLY A 60 49.12 -2.01 15.02
CA GLY A 60 50.47 -2.57 15.19
C GLY A 60 51.28 -2.57 13.90
N GLY A 61 50.64 -2.88 12.76
CA GLY A 61 51.27 -2.80 11.44
C GLY A 61 51.67 -1.37 11.05
N GLU A 62 50.79 -0.39 11.25
CA GLU A 62 51.14 1.02 11.00
C GLU A 62 52.29 1.52 11.85
N LEU A 63 52.29 1.14 13.14
CA LEU A 63 53.38 1.49 14.05
C LEU A 63 54.71 0.86 13.65
N LEU A 64 54.71 -0.37 13.14
CA LEU A 64 55.92 -1.03 12.61
C LEU A 64 56.48 -0.27 11.39
N VAL A 65 55.63 0.13 10.47
CA VAL A 65 56.02 0.91 9.29
C VAL A 65 56.56 2.29 9.72
N ALA A 66 55.87 2.95 10.65
CA ALA A 66 56.32 4.23 11.20
C ALA A 66 57.65 4.10 11.95
N ALA A 67 57.84 3.02 12.73
CA ALA A 67 59.11 2.75 13.42
C ALA A 67 60.28 2.54 12.45
N GLY A 68 60.06 1.80 11.34
CA GLY A 68 61.05 1.61 10.30
C GLY A 68 61.49 2.95 9.66
N HIS A 69 60.55 3.84 9.40
CA HIS A 69 60.83 5.17 8.86
C HIS A 69 61.59 6.06 9.87
N HIS A 70 61.25 5.99 11.16
CA HIS A 70 61.93 6.74 12.22
C HIS A 70 63.35 6.22 12.49
N TYR A 71 63.55 4.89 12.42
CA TYR A 71 64.87 4.30 12.57
C TYR A 71 65.88 4.83 11.51
N SER A 72 65.39 5.02 10.28
CA SER A 72 66.23 5.60 9.21
C SER A 72 66.54 7.09 9.38
N ASN A 73 65.82 7.81 10.27
CA ASN A 73 65.93 9.26 10.46
C ASN A 73 66.47 9.67 11.86
N ASP A 74 67.03 8.73 12.65
CA ASP A 74 67.60 8.94 14.00
C ASP A 74 66.71 9.70 15.00
N THR A 75 65.39 9.56 14.91
CA THR A 75 64.46 10.26 15.80
C THR A 75 64.23 9.49 17.10
N PRO A 76 64.06 10.15 18.27
CA PRO A 76 63.84 9.47 19.56
C PRO A 76 62.51 8.71 19.62
N TRP A 77 62.49 7.52 20.23
CA TRP A 77 61.30 6.64 20.35
C TRP A 77 60.08 7.29 21.05
N HIS A 78 60.33 8.17 22.01
CA HIS A 78 59.23 8.88 22.67
C HIS A 78 58.52 9.86 21.73
N MET A 79 59.20 10.40 20.73
CA MET A 79 58.60 11.24 19.70
C MET A 79 57.71 10.40 18.78
N LEU A 80 58.11 9.19 18.41
CA LEU A 80 57.30 8.25 17.63
C LEU A 80 55.94 8.01 18.28
N ALA A 81 55.95 7.58 19.55
CA ALA A 81 54.72 7.28 20.28
C ALA A 81 53.82 8.51 20.40
N ARG A 82 54.40 9.70 20.61
CA ARG A 82 53.67 10.95 20.78
C ARG A 82 53.02 11.46 19.48
N THR A 83 53.70 11.24 18.35
CA THR A 83 53.23 11.73 17.04
C THR A 83 52.25 10.77 16.38
N TYR A 84 52.48 9.46 16.48
CA TYR A 84 51.70 8.47 15.70
C TYR A 84 50.62 7.72 16.46
N LEU A 85 50.60 7.69 17.80
CA LEU A 85 49.61 6.97 18.57
C LEU A 85 48.26 7.71 18.79
N PRO A 86 48.23 9.03 19.03
CA PRO A 86 46.99 9.70 19.41
C PRO A 86 45.89 9.63 18.36
N GLU A 87 46.24 9.90 17.10
CA GLU A 87 45.26 9.93 15.99
C GLU A 87 44.54 8.60 15.78
N PRO A 88 45.23 7.44 15.60
CA PRO A 88 44.58 6.16 15.43
C PRO A 88 43.77 5.73 16.65
N LEU A 89 44.25 5.99 17.88
CA LEU A 89 43.53 5.64 19.09
C LEU A 89 42.23 6.42 19.26
N LEU A 90 42.27 7.73 19.01
CA LEU A 90 41.09 8.59 19.02
C LEU A 90 40.08 8.16 17.93
N MET A 91 40.59 7.85 16.74
CA MET A 91 39.74 7.35 15.65
C MET A 91 39.06 6.03 16.02
N MET A 92 39.81 5.08 16.61
CA MET A 92 39.23 3.83 17.09
C MET A 92 38.12 4.06 18.14
N ALA A 93 38.39 4.99 19.09
CA ALA A 93 37.39 5.34 20.10
C ALA A 93 36.13 5.94 19.47
N CYS A 94 36.25 6.89 18.53
CA CYS A 94 35.13 7.49 17.82
C CYS A 94 34.32 6.44 17.03
N VAL A 95 34.98 5.57 16.28
CA VAL A 95 34.32 4.49 15.52
C VAL A 95 33.65 3.49 16.45
N TYR A 96 34.27 3.14 17.56
CA TYR A 96 33.68 2.23 18.55
C TYR A 96 32.38 2.81 19.14
N VAL A 97 32.42 4.08 19.54
CA VAL A 97 31.22 4.79 20.01
C VAL A 97 30.16 4.87 18.91
N GLY A 98 30.52 5.26 17.70
CA GLY A 98 29.61 5.33 16.56
C GLY A 98 28.90 3.99 16.31
N ARG A 99 29.61 2.88 16.35
CA ARG A 99 29.02 1.53 16.21
C ARG A 99 28.05 1.20 17.36
N ARG A 100 28.38 1.62 18.61
CA ARG A 100 27.46 1.48 19.74
C ARG A 100 26.20 2.30 19.59
N CYS A 101 26.27 3.45 18.92
CA CYS A 101 25.15 4.28 18.54
C CYS A 101 24.38 3.79 17.30
N GLY A 102 24.69 2.58 16.81
CA GLY A 102 23.98 1.95 15.71
C GLY A 102 24.36 2.42 14.31
N ILE A 103 25.51 3.12 14.16
CA ILE A 103 26.03 3.49 12.84
C ILE A 103 26.55 2.24 12.15
N ARG A 104 25.98 1.94 10.98
CA ARG A 104 26.35 0.80 10.15
C ARG A 104 27.17 1.27 8.94
N SER A 105 28.01 0.38 8.42
CA SER A 105 28.77 0.61 7.17
C SER A 105 27.89 0.33 5.95
N SER A 106 26.78 1.05 5.81
CA SER A 106 25.89 1.01 4.64
C SER A 106 25.48 2.43 4.26
N MET A 107 25.15 2.64 3.00
CA MET A 107 24.63 3.91 2.47
C MET A 107 23.26 3.76 1.82
N ASP A 108 22.51 2.73 2.19
CA ASP A 108 21.23 2.39 1.57
C ASP A 108 20.09 3.34 1.98
N HIS A 109 20.27 4.06 3.11
CA HIS A 109 19.32 5.04 3.60
C HIS A 109 19.97 6.38 3.90
N PRO A 110 19.30 7.51 3.57
CA PRO A 110 19.85 8.85 3.80
C PRO A 110 20.17 9.13 5.27
N GLU A 111 19.39 8.59 6.21
CA GLU A 111 19.67 8.73 7.65
C GLU A 111 20.98 8.08 8.07
N ILE A 112 21.34 6.93 7.49
CA ILE A 112 22.60 6.25 7.78
C ILE A 112 23.77 7.04 7.19
N ALA A 113 23.60 7.56 5.98
CA ALA A 113 24.58 8.42 5.35
C ALA A 113 24.86 9.70 6.17
N VAL A 114 23.81 10.36 6.67
CA VAL A 114 23.95 11.52 7.58
C VAL A 114 24.72 11.15 8.83
N LYS A 115 24.36 10.05 9.49
CA LYS A 115 25.06 9.58 10.70
C LYS A 115 26.52 9.25 10.43
N LEU A 116 26.82 8.67 9.26
CA LEU A 116 28.19 8.34 8.85
C LEU A 116 29.00 9.61 8.56
N LEU A 117 28.42 10.58 7.84
CA LEU A 117 29.06 11.87 7.60
C LEU A 117 29.30 12.64 8.90
N LEU A 118 28.33 12.65 9.81
CA LEU A 118 28.48 13.27 11.12
C LEU A 118 29.59 12.59 11.95
N LEU A 119 29.64 11.25 11.96
CA LEU A 119 30.71 10.50 12.61
C LEU A 119 32.06 10.86 12.01
N THR A 120 32.16 11.00 10.69
CA THR A 120 33.39 11.42 9.99
C THR A 120 33.82 12.78 10.44
N VAL A 121 32.95 13.78 10.46
CA VAL A 121 33.25 15.14 10.94
C VAL A 121 33.72 15.13 12.40
N LEU A 122 32.99 14.45 13.28
CA LEU A 122 33.35 14.33 14.70
C LEU A 122 34.71 13.65 14.88
N THR A 123 35.00 12.61 14.09
CA THR A 123 36.28 11.90 14.14
C THR A 123 37.42 12.81 13.67
N VAL A 124 37.24 13.55 12.58
CA VAL A 124 38.23 14.51 12.07
C VAL A 124 38.51 15.59 13.11
N ILE A 125 37.48 16.17 13.72
CA ILE A 125 37.62 17.18 14.76
C ILE A 125 38.39 16.61 15.97
N ALA A 126 37.94 15.44 16.46
CA ALA A 126 38.52 14.82 17.65
C ALA A 126 39.99 14.44 17.46
N THR A 127 40.35 13.88 16.29
CA THR A 127 41.73 13.48 15.99
C THR A 127 42.64 14.69 15.76
N THR A 128 42.16 15.68 15.03
CA THR A 128 42.97 16.91 14.76
C THR A 128 43.16 17.73 16.03
N LEU A 129 42.14 17.90 16.85
CA LEU A 129 42.23 18.60 18.13
C LEU A 129 43.12 17.81 19.13
N GLY A 130 42.92 16.49 19.20
CA GLY A 130 43.68 15.62 20.08
C GLY A 130 45.18 15.60 19.73
N SER A 131 45.52 15.54 18.44
CA SER A 131 46.92 15.62 18.01
C SER A 131 47.54 16.99 18.33
N ALA A 132 46.81 18.09 18.15
CA ALA A 132 47.26 19.42 18.50
C ALA A 132 47.52 19.62 20.01
N LEU A 133 46.66 19.03 20.85
CA LEU A 133 46.80 19.10 22.32
C LEU A 133 47.98 18.23 22.85
N LEU A 134 48.21 17.09 22.21
CA LEU A 134 49.25 16.13 22.64
C LEU A 134 50.65 16.45 22.06
N SER A 135 50.71 17.19 20.97
CA SER A 135 51.97 17.66 20.36
C SER A 135 52.28 19.08 20.87
N PRO A 136 53.25 19.25 21.78
CA PRO A 136 53.59 20.60 22.26
C PRO A 136 54.11 21.43 21.10
N PRO A 137 53.82 22.74 21.11
CA PRO A 137 54.36 23.65 20.13
C PRO A 137 55.91 23.63 20.20
N THR A 138 56.54 23.52 19.06
CA THR A 138 58.00 23.68 18.98
C THR A 138 58.39 25.15 19.23
N ALA A 139 59.66 25.42 19.59
CA ALA A 139 60.14 26.81 19.79
C ALA A 139 59.86 27.66 18.54
N ALA A 140 59.94 27.10 17.35
CA ALA A 140 59.57 27.75 16.09
C ALA A 140 58.06 28.09 16.01
N ASP A 141 57.19 27.24 16.50
CA ASP A 141 55.74 27.46 16.49
C ASP A 141 55.31 28.56 17.48
N VAL A 142 56.07 28.76 18.55
CA VAL A 142 55.77 29.81 19.54
C VAL A 142 56.02 31.22 18.96
N ALA A 143 56.92 31.34 18.02
CA ALA A 143 57.24 32.62 17.38
C ALA A 143 56.18 33.06 16.32
N VAL A 144 55.30 32.17 15.87
CA VAL A 144 54.30 32.45 14.84
C VAL A 144 53.00 32.96 15.49
N PRO A 145 52.38 34.06 14.99
CA PRO A 145 51.08 34.55 15.46
C PRO A 145 50.00 33.45 15.43
N TRP A 146 49.09 33.48 16.38
CA TRP A 146 48.07 32.41 16.55
C TRP A 146 47.20 32.21 15.29
N PHE A 147 46.89 33.28 14.54
CA PHE A 147 46.09 33.22 13.32
C PHE A 147 46.82 32.51 12.17
N ASP A 148 48.15 32.56 12.11
CA ASP A 148 48.93 31.82 11.12
C ASP A 148 49.02 30.32 11.44
N ARG A 149 48.85 29.95 12.73
CA ARG A 149 48.75 28.53 13.16
C ARG A 149 47.41 27.89 12.82
N VAL A 150 46.34 28.69 12.66
CA VAL A 150 45.02 28.19 12.32
C VAL A 150 44.98 27.66 10.87
N ALA A 151 45.69 28.26 9.94
CA ALA A 151 45.68 27.87 8.54
C ALA A 151 46.18 26.42 8.26
N PRO A 152 47.31 25.93 8.79
CA PRO A 152 47.74 24.54 8.63
C PRO A 152 46.78 23.57 9.33
N PHE A 153 46.20 23.94 10.49
CA PHE A 153 45.22 23.13 11.20
C PHE A 153 43.93 22.94 10.36
N THR A 154 43.40 24.01 9.80
CA THR A 154 42.20 23.94 8.94
C THR A 154 42.44 23.16 7.65
N ARG A 155 43.64 23.29 7.03
CA ARG A 155 44.03 22.49 5.87
C ARG A 155 44.09 20.99 6.19
N ALA A 156 44.72 20.62 7.32
CA ALA A 156 44.78 19.22 7.76
C ALA A 156 43.38 18.64 8.03
N MET A 157 42.53 19.41 8.69
CA MET A 157 41.15 19.03 8.99
C MET A 157 40.34 18.81 7.70
N LEU A 158 40.40 19.74 6.75
CA LEU A 158 39.74 19.62 5.46
C LEU A 158 40.32 18.45 4.63
N GLY A 159 41.66 18.28 4.64
CA GLY A 159 42.30 17.17 3.95
C GLY A 159 41.89 15.80 4.47
N SER A 160 41.82 15.64 5.80
CA SER A 160 41.30 14.39 6.44
C SER A 160 39.85 14.13 6.12
N TYR A 161 39.02 15.18 6.11
CA TYR A 161 37.60 15.07 5.75
C TYR A 161 37.41 14.67 4.29
N ILE A 162 38.11 15.31 3.35
CA ILE A 162 38.07 14.98 1.92
C ILE A 162 38.58 13.56 1.68
N GLY A 163 39.72 13.18 2.30
CA GLY A 163 40.23 11.82 2.23
C GLY A 163 39.17 10.78 2.68
N SER A 164 38.45 11.11 3.74
CA SER A 164 37.35 10.27 4.21
C SER A 164 36.17 10.23 3.25
N LEU A 165 35.78 11.38 2.68
CA LEU A 165 34.67 11.44 1.68
C LEU A 165 34.99 10.65 0.40
N LEU A 166 36.27 10.57 0.01
CA LEU A 166 36.67 9.81 -1.18
C LEU A 166 36.81 8.31 -0.89
N VAL A 167 37.41 7.96 0.24
CA VAL A 167 37.79 6.55 0.50
C VAL A 167 36.72 5.77 1.23
N VAL A 168 36.01 6.33 2.21
CA VAL A 168 35.01 5.58 2.99
C VAL A 168 33.87 5.07 2.12
N PRO A 169 33.19 5.91 1.28
CA PRO A 169 32.15 5.42 0.40
C PRO A 169 32.64 4.40 -0.62
N THR A 170 33.86 4.59 -1.12
CA THR A 170 34.49 3.65 -2.08
C THR A 170 34.69 2.27 -1.46
N LEU A 171 35.16 2.22 -0.23
CA LEU A 171 35.29 0.96 0.51
C LEU A 171 33.94 0.31 0.79
N ILE A 172 32.93 1.09 1.16
CA ILE A 172 31.55 0.60 1.34
C ILE A 172 31.00 0.07 0.02
N MET A 173 31.30 0.73 -1.12
CA MET A 173 30.91 0.26 -2.44
C MET A 173 31.59 -1.06 -2.83
N ALA A 174 32.88 -1.22 -2.47
CA ALA A 174 33.66 -2.41 -2.82
C ALA A 174 33.33 -3.63 -1.94
N PHE A 175 33.09 -3.43 -0.65
CA PHE A 175 32.94 -4.50 0.35
C PHE A 175 31.53 -4.57 0.98
N GLY A 176 30.65 -3.63 0.67
CA GLY A 176 29.27 -3.59 1.16
C GLY A 176 28.30 -4.37 0.28
N THR A 177 27.08 -3.87 0.16
CA THR A 177 26.03 -4.49 -0.68
C THR A 177 26.45 -4.51 -2.16
N PRO A 178 26.55 -5.68 -2.80
CA PRO A 178 26.95 -5.77 -4.20
C PRO A 178 25.91 -5.06 -5.10
N ALA A 179 26.37 -4.21 -5.99
CA ALA A 179 25.54 -3.65 -7.05
C ALA A 179 25.11 -4.77 -8.00
N SER A 180 23.94 -4.65 -8.60
CA SER A 180 23.56 -5.56 -9.66
C SER A 180 24.50 -5.39 -10.87
N HIS A 181 24.79 -6.47 -11.59
CA HIS A 181 25.64 -6.39 -12.79
C HIS A 181 25.10 -5.40 -13.82
N ALA A 182 23.79 -5.21 -13.89
CA ALA A 182 23.14 -4.26 -14.80
C ALA A 182 23.42 -2.80 -14.39
N GLU A 183 23.32 -2.50 -13.08
CA GLU A 183 23.62 -1.18 -12.54
C GLU A 183 25.08 -0.80 -12.73
N LEU A 184 26.01 -1.72 -12.42
CA LEU A 184 27.43 -1.50 -12.60
C LEU A 184 27.79 -1.25 -14.07
N LYS A 185 27.23 -2.04 -14.98
CA LYS A 185 27.42 -1.88 -16.42
C LYS A 185 26.86 -0.54 -16.93
N ALA A 186 25.70 -0.13 -16.44
CA ALA A 186 25.09 1.15 -16.78
C ALA A 186 25.95 2.32 -16.25
N LEU A 187 26.41 2.25 -15.02
CA LEU A 187 27.30 3.24 -14.40
C LEU A 187 28.59 3.39 -15.21
N LEU A 188 29.27 2.28 -15.51
CA LEU A 188 30.52 2.29 -16.28
C LEU A 188 30.31 2.84 -17.70
N ARG A 189 29.24 2.45 -18.38
CA ARG A 189 28.93 2.97 -19.72
C ARG A 189 28.69 4.47 -19.70
N HIS A 190 27.86 4.97 -18.78
CA HIS A 190 27.58 6.40 -18.68
C HIS A 190 28.84 7.18 -18.24
N SER A 191 29.68 6.62 -17.38
CA SER A 191 30.95 7.23 -17.00
C SER A 191 31.89 7.37 -18.18
N LEU A 192 31.99 6.35 -19.04
CA LEU A 192 32.86 6.39 -20.22
C LEU A 192 32.34 7.37 -21.27
N ILE A 193 31.03 7.39 -21.53
CA ILE A 193 30.43 8.17 -22.62
C ILE A 193 30.23 9.64 -22.24
N LEU A 194 29.80 9.93 -21.00
CA LEU A 194 29.39 11.26 -20.57
C LEU A 194 30.42 11.91 -19.63
N LEU A 195 30.89 11.16 -18.60
CA LEU A 195 31.73 11.74 -17.57
C LEU A 195 33.15 11.98 -18.07
N MET A 196 33.79 11.03 -18.76
CA MET A 196 35.17 11.16 -19.24
C MET A 196 35.35 12.31 -20.22
N PRO A 197 34.54 12.53 -21.25
CA PRO A 197 34.67 13.70 -22.12
C PRO A 197 34.44 15.02 -21.37
N CYS A 198 33.49 15.04 -20.42
CA CYS A 198 33.21 16.21 -19.60
C CYS A 198 34.43 16.58 -18.72
N LEU A 199 35.04 15.61 -18.06
CA LEU A 199 36.25 15.82 -17.24
C LEU A 199 37.44 16.26 -18.10
N LEU A 200 37.62 15.70 -19.30
CA LEU A 200 38.68 16.14 -20.22
C LEU A 200 38.53 17.60 -20.60
N VAL A 201 37.32 18.06 -20.89
CA VAL A 201 37.04 19.48 -21.16
C VAL A 201 37.31 20.33 -19.92
N LEU A 202 36.89 19.90 -18.74
CA LEU A 202 37.12 20.60 -17.51
C LEU A 202 38.63 20.68 -17.18
N ALA A 203 39.36 19.58 -17.35
CA ALA A 203 40.83 19.55 -17.18
C ALA A 203 41.52 20.57 -18.08
N THR A 204 41.15 20.64 -19.36
CA THR A 204 41.72 21.62 -20.30
C THR A 204 41.37 23.05 -19.90
N LEU A 205 40.14 23.31 -19.43
CA LEU A 205 39.77 24.65 -18.92
C LEU A 205 40.53 25.05 -17.67
N MET A 206 40.91 24.09 -16.82
CA MET A 206 41.68 24.35 -15.59
C MET A 206 43.13 24.71 -15.86
N THR A 207 43.69 24.40 -17.03
CA THR A 207 45.07 24.77 -17.42
C THR A 207 45.16 26.14 -18.10
N LEU A 208 44.02 26.79 -18.37
CA LEU A 208 43.94 28.10 -19.00
C LEU A 208 44.11 29.25 -17.98
N PRO A 209 44.42 30.49 -18.43
CA PRO A 209 44.56 31.62 -17.51
C PRO A 209 43.23 31.99 -16.81
N PRO A 210 43.31 32.64 -15.63
CA PRO A 210 42.11 33.13 -14.93
C PRO A 210 41.28 34.06 -15.82
N PRO A 211 39.92 33.99 -15.73
CA PRO A 211 39.08 33.37 -14.69
C PRO A 211 38.63 31.94 -15.01
N LEU A 212 39.05 31.34 -16.14
CA LEU A 212 38.53 30.05 -16.65
C LEU A 212 38.71 28.88 -15.66
N PRO A 213 39.80 28.73 -14.91
CA PRO A 213 39.94 27.67 -13.91
C PRO A 213 38.89 27.74 -12.80
N GLN A 214 38.52 28.95 -12.36
CA GLN A 214 37.51 29.14 -11.32
C GLN A 214 36.12 28.73 -11.85
N PHE A 215 35.82 29.12 -13.08
CA PHE A 215 34.57 28.71 -13.74
C PHE A 215 34.52 27.19 -13.94
N ALA A 216 35.61 26.56 -14.40
CA ALA A 216 35.67 25.11 -14.60
C ALA A 216 35.46 24.36 -13.27
N ARG A 217 36.00 24.83 -12.15
CA ARG A 217 35.73 24.23 -10.83
C ARG A 217 34.27 24.27 -10.45
N VAL A 218 33.58 25.40 -10.66
CA VAL A 218 32.13 25.48 -10.40
C VAL A 218 31.35 24.59 -11.35
N LEU A 219 31.75 24.55 -12.62
CA LEU A 219 31.08 23.71 -13.63
C LEU A 219 31.25 22.21 -13.34
N SER A 220 32.31 21.78 -12.69
CA SER A 220 32.54 20.39 -12.27
C SER A 220 31.46 19.87 -11.31
N LEU A 221 30.68 20.76 -10.67
CA LEU A 221 29.52 20.40 -9.86
C LEU A 221 28.43 19.72 -10.70
N ALA A 222 28.24 20.12 -11.96
CA ALA A 222 27.18 19.61 -12.81
C ALA A 222 27.26 18.08 -13.05
N PRO A 223 28.38 17.50 -13.51
CA PRO A 223 28.49 16.05 -13.64
C PRO A 223 28.39 15.32 -12.30
N VAL A 224 28.90 15.88 -11.21
CA VAL A 224 28.79 15.26 -9.87
C VAL A 224 27.33 15.16 -9.45
N LEU A 225 26.55 16.22 -9.56
CA LEU A 225 25.14 16.23 -9.22
C LEU A 225 24.32 15.34 -10.17
N PHE A 226 24.61 15.36 -11.46
CA PHE A 226 23.95 14.51 -12.43
C PHE A 226 24.13 13.02 -12.12
N PHE A 227 25.35 12.59 -11.82
CA PHE A 227 25.62 11.19 -11.49
C PHE A 227 25.08 10.81 -10.11
N ALA A 228 25.10 11.72 -9.13
CA ALA A 228 24.48 11.53 -7.84
C ALA A 228 22.96 11.30 -7.98
N PHE A 229 22.31 12.09 -8.82
CA PHE A 229 20.88 11.93 -9.09
C PHE A 229 20.56 10.70 -9.94
N SER A 230 21.33 10.42 -10.99
CA SER A 230 21.04 9.34 -11.96
C SER A 230 21.48 7.96 -11.48
N HIS A 231 22.57 7.85 -10.73
CA HIS A 231 23.17 6.59 -10.27
C HIS A 231 23.28 6.46 -8.75
N GLY A 232 22.63 7.36 -8.02
CA GLY A 232 22.61 7.34 -6.57
C GLY A 232 23.97 7.64 -5.93
N TRP A 233 24.18 7.18 -4.69
CA TRP A 233 25.41 7.41 -3.95
C TRP A 233 26.64 6.79 -4.60
N ARG A 234 26.49 5.69 -5.36
CA ARG A 234 27.59 5.06 -6.11
C ARG A 234 28.08 5.94 -7.25
N GLY A 235 27.14 6.59 -7.95
CA GLY A 235 27.45 7.58 -8.98
C GLY A 235 28.15 8.80 -8.40
N ALA A 236 27.68 9.31 -7.26
CA ALA A 236 28.33 10.39 -6.54
C ALA A 236 29.76 10.04 -6.13
N CYS A 237 29.98 8.85 -5.59
CA CYS A 237 31.29 8.36 -5.17
C CYS A 237 32.28 8.33 -6.35
N LEU A 238 31.89 7.73 -7.48
CA LEU A 238 32.75 7.61 -8.66
C LEU A 238 33.10 8.99 -9.23
N THR A 239 32.11 9.87 -9.38
CA THR A 239 32.35 11.23 -9.92
C THR A 239 33.19 12.08 -8.99
N LEU A 240 33.04 11.94 -7.68
CA LEU A 240 33.89 12.63 -6.70
C LEU A 240 35.36 12.24 -6.83
N ILE A 241 35.64 10.92 -6.94
CA ILE A 241 37.02 10.44 -7.12
C ILE A 241 37.62 11.01 -8.41
N LEU A 242 36.91 10.90 -9.52
CA LEU A 242 37.39 11.35 -10.80
C LEU A 242 37.55 12.88 -10.86
N SER A 243 36.60 13.65 -10.31
CA SER A 243 36.71 15.11 -10.23
C SER A 243 37.85 15.56 -9.27
N SER A 244 38.08 14.82 -8.17
CA SER A 244 39.19 15.12 -7.28
C SER A 244 40.56 14.85 -7.95
N LEU A 245 40.65 13.77 -8.74
CA LEU A 245 41.82 13.45 -9.52
C LEU A 245 42.08 14.50 -10.60
N ASP A 246 41.02 14.98 -11.27
CA ASP A 246 41.11 16.06 -12.27
C ASP A 246 41.69 17.35 -11.68
N ILE A 247 41.19 17.78 -10.51
CA ILE A 247 41.72 18.94 -9.77
C ILE A 247 43.18 18.74 -9.38
N ALA A 248 43.58 17.53 -8.95
CA ALA A 248 44.94 17.23 -8.59
C ALA A 248 45.91 17.27 -9.79
N LEU A 249 45.51 16.66 -10.91
CA LEU A 249 46.27 16.67 -12.15
C LEU A 249 46.44 18.10 -12.68
N ALA A 250 45.38 18.92 -12.66
CA ALA A 250 45.46 20.33 -13.02
C ALA A 250 46.46 21.12 -12.14
N GLY A 251 46.55 20.78 -10.85
CA GLY A 251 47.54 21.36 -9.93
C GLY A 251 48.99 20.96 -10.24
N LEU A 252 49.23 19.75 -10.80
CA LEU A 252 50.55 19.26 -11.19
C LEU A 252 51.05 19.88 -12.51
N PHE A 253 50.15 20.10 -13.47
CA PHE A 253 50.47 20.60 -14.80
C PHE A 253 50.21 22.11 -14.97
N GLY A 254 49.54 22.74 -14.04
CA GLY A 254 49.24 24.18 -14.06
C GLY A 254 50.40 25.03 -13.54
N THR A 255 50.54 26.25 -14.07
CA THR A 255 51.52 27.21 -13.63
C THR A 255 51.20 27.72 -12.22
N GLY A 256 51.65 27.02 -11.19
CA GLY A 256 51.85 27.57 -9.84
C GLY A 256 50.62 28.00 -9.03
N SER A 257 49.41 27.63 -9.41
CA SER A 257 48.28 27.87 -8.54
C SER A 257 48.25 26.80 -7.44
N GLU A 258 48.74 27.16 -6.26
CA GLU A 258 48.49 26.37 -5.05
C GLU A 258 47.03 25.96 -5.02
N VAL A 259 46.77 24.67 -4.81
CA VAL A 259 45.40 24.21 -4.54
C VAL A 259 45.00 24.83 -3.21
N ASN A 260 44.31 25.96 -3.29
CA ASN A 260 44.00 26.82 -2.17
C ASN A 260 42.95 26.13 -1.26
N ALA A 261 42.88 26.53 0.00
CA ALA A 261 41.84 26.12 0.96
C ALA A 261 40.42 26.22 0.38
N THR A 262 40.21 27.14 -0.56
CA THR A 262 38.98 27.29 -1.33
C THR A 262 38.60 26.03 -2.15
N SER A 263 39.60 25.38 -2.80
CA SER A 263 39.36 24.14 -3.57
C SER A 263 39.04 22.96 -2.65
N GLN A 264 39.71 22.89 -1.49
CA GLN A 264 39.39 21.89 -0.46
C GLN A 264 37.98 22.08 0.06
N LEU A 265 37.57 23.30 0.42
CA LEU A 265 36.24 23.61 0.89
C LEU A 265 35.17 23.29 -0.17
N PHE A 266 35.45 23.67 -1.43
CA PHE A 266 34.57 23.35 -2.56
C PHE A 266 34.37 21.83 -2.68
N LEU A 267 35.42 21.03 -2.66
CA LEU A 267 35.37 19.58 -2.79
C LEU A 267 34.65 18.93 -1.58
N ALA A 268 34.88 19.45 -0.37
CA ALA A 268 34.23 18.98 0.84
C ALA A 268 32.70 19.22 0.80
N VAL A 269 32.29 20.44 0.45
CA VAL A 269 30.87 20.81 0.35
C VAL A 269 30.17 20.03 -0.79
N THR A 270 30.79 20.03 -1.97
CA THR A 270 30.28 19.33 -3.14
C THR A 270 30.17 17.83 -2.87
N GLY A 271 31.19 17.22 -2.28
CA GLY A 271 31.21 15.80 -1.96
C GLY A 271 30.13 15.40 -0.96
N THR A 272 30.00 16.19 0.10
CA THR A 272 28.96 15.97 1.11
C THR A 272 27.56 16.07 0.47
N GLY A 273 27.31 17.15 -0.29
CA GLY A 273 26.04 17.37 -0.97
C GLY A 273 25.72 16.29 -1.99
N ALA A 274 26.72 15.85 -2.78
CA ALA A 274 26.54 14.81 -3.77
C ALA A 274 26.20 13.44 -3.15
N LEU A 275 26.90 13.05 -2.08
CA LEU A 275 26.60 11.81 -1.37
C LEU A 275 25.20 11.83 -0.73
N MET A 276 24.82 12.96 -0.14
CA MET A 276 23.47 13.15 0.41
C MET A 276 22.40 13.09 -0.68
N LEU A 277 22.61 13.77 -1.81
CA LEU A 277 21.68 13.72 -2.94
C LEU A 277 21.57 12.31 -3.51
N GLY A 278 22.71 11.61 -3.64
CA GLY A 278 22.75 10.24 -4.15
C GLY A 278 21.97 9.27 -3.27
N THR A 279 22.19 9.32 -1.95
CA THR A 279 21.43 8.45 -1.01
C THR A 279 19.94 8.80 -0.97
N ALA A 280 19.58 10.08 -1.06
CA ALA A 280 18.18 10.50 -1.14
C ALA A 280 17.53 10.05 -2.45
N SER A 281 18.23 10.12 -3.59
CA SER A 281 17.76 9.64 -4.88
C SER A 281 17.50 8.13 -4.86
N ASP A 282 18.40 7.34 -4.28
CA ASP A 282 18.22 5.89 -4.14
C ASP A 282 17.04 5.54 -3.25
N ALA A 283 16.86 6.24 -2.13
CA ALA A 283 15.71 6.05 -1.23
C ALA A 283 14.38 6.37 -1.92
N LEU A 284 14.33 7.47 -2.70
CA LEU A 284 13.15 7.84 -3.48
C LEU A 284 12.79 6.79 -4.54
N ARG A 285 13.78 6.27 -5.26
CA ARG A 285 13.58 5.20 -6.25
C ARG A 285 13.04 3.93 -5.60
N HIS A 286 13.65 3.53 -4.49
CA HIS A 286 13.21 2.34 -3.76
C HIS A 286 11.78 2.49 -3.24
N SER A 287 11.46 3.65 -2.66
CA SER A 287 10.09 3.97 -2.23
C SER A 287 9.10 3.96 -3.39
N GLY A 288 9.47 4.55 -4.54
CA GLY A 288 8.65 4.55 -5.75
C GLY A 288 8.35 3.13 -6.26
N GLN A 289 9.35 2.25 -6.27
CA GLN A 289 9.19 0.84 -6.64
C GLN A 289 8.25 0.10 -5.68
N GLN A 290 8.40 0.31 -4.37
CA GLN A 290 7.51 -0.30 -3.37
C GLN A 290 6.05 0.15 -3.54
N VAL A 291 5.82 1.45 -3.76
CA VAL A 291 4.47 1.98 -4.01
C VAL A 291 3.87 1.40 -5.29
N ALA A 292 4.65 1.29 -6.36
CA ALA A 292 4.20 0.68 -7.61
C ALA A 292 3.80 -0.80 -7.40
N GLU A 293 4.61 -1.57 -6.68
CA GLU A 293 4.31 -2.96 -6.36
C GLU A 293 3.06 -3.11 -5.49
N GLN A 294 2.91 -2.26 -4.46
CA GLN A 294 1.72 -2.23 -3.62
C GLN A 294 0.45 -1.90 -4.42
N ASN A 295 0.53 -0.92 -5.34
CA ASN A 295 -0.58 -0.59 -6.22
C ASN A 295 -0.97 -1.75 -7.15
N HIS A 296 0.01 -2.47 -7.69
CA HIS A 296 -0.26 -3.69 -8.48
C HIS A 296 -0.96 -4.77 -7.67
N ARG A 297 -0.50 -5.04 -6.45
CA ARG A 297 -1.14 -6.02 -5.55
C ARG A 297 -2.56 -5.60 -5.19
N LEU A 298 -2.78 -4.30 -4.90
CA LEU A 298 -4.10 -3.77 -4.58
C LEU A 298 -5.07 -3.88 -5.76
N ALA A 299 -4.61 -3.57 -6.97
CA ALA A 299 -5.42 -3.71 -8.19
C ALA A 299 -5.83 -5.17 -8.44
N ALA A 300 -4.91 -6.12 -8.27
CA ALA A 300 -5.21 -7.55 -8.40
C ALA A 300 -6.22 -8.03 -7.35
N ALA A 301 -6.07 -7.61 -6.09
CA ALA A 301 -7.01 -7.95 -5.03
C ALA A 301 -8.42 -7.38 -5.28
N ASN A 302 -8.52 -6.13 -5.77
CA ASN A 302 -9.79 -5.52 -6.13
C ASN A 302 -10.48 -6.26 -7.28
N GLN A 303 -9.74 -6.68 -8.31
CA GLN A 303 -10.29 -7.49 -9.40
C GLN A 303 -10.84 -8.83 -8.90
N GLN A 304 -10.12 -9.48 -8.00
CA GLN A 304 -10.56 -10.75 -7.41
C GLN A 304 -11.82 -10.58 -6.56
N LEU A 305 -11.91 -9.51 -5.76
CA LEU A 305 -13.11 -9.19 -4.99
C LEU A 305 -14.32 -8.92 -5.88
N ASP A 306 -14.14 -8.19 -6.97
CA ASP A 306 -15.20 -7.93 -7.94
C ASP A 306 -15.70 -9.22 -8.63
N GLN A 307 -14.80 -10.14 -8.94
CA GLN A 307 -15.14 -11.43 -9.50
C GLN A 307 -15.96 -12.26 -8.50
N LEU A 308 -15.49 -12.41 -7.28
CA LEU A 308 -16.20 -13.15 -6.22
C LEU A 308 -17.58 -12.54 -5.94
N ALA A 309 -17.68 -11.20 -5.92
CA ALA A 309 -18.97 -10.53 -5.75
C ALA A 309 -19.96 -10.85 -6.89
N ARG A 310 -19.49 -10.96 -8.14
CA ARG A 310 -20.32 -11.37 -9.28
C ARG A 310 -20.76 -12.84 -9.16
N GLU A 311 -19.84 -13.73 -8.81
CA GLU A 311 -20.14 -15.15 -8.63
C GLU A 311 -21.17 -15.38 -7.51
N LEU A 312 -21.02 -14.70 -6.37
CA LEU A 312 -21.97 -14.75 -5.26
C LEU A 312 -23.36 -14.27 -5.67
N ARG A 313 -23.44 -13.14 -6.42
CA ARG A 313 -24.72 -12.63 -6.92
C ARG A 313 -25.36 -13.61 -7.90
N HIS A 314 -24.58 -14.23 -8.77
CA HIS A 314 -25.07 -15.23 -9.72
C HIS A 314 -25.60 -16.48 -9.01
N ALA A 315 -24.85 -17.00 -8.03
CA ALA A 315 -25.26 -18.14 -7.23
C ALA A 315 -26.53 -17.85 -6.41
N ALA A 316 -26.64 -16.67 -5.80
CA ALA A 316 -27.82 -16.26 -5.05
C ALA A 316 -29.08 -16.19 -5.94
N ARG A 317 -28.93 -15.63 -7.16
CA ARG A 317 -30.04 -15.62 -8.15
C ARG A 317 -30.46 -17.04 -8.56
N GLY A 318 -29.47 -17.90 -8.86
CA GLY A 318 -29.72 -19.28 -9.23
C GLY A 318 -30.49 -20.04 -8.16
N ASN A 319 -30.15 -19.87 -6.89
CA ASN A 319 -30.84 -20.51 -5.78
C ASN A 319 -32.29 -20.03 -5.64
N LEU A 320 -32.57 -18.75 -5.77
CA LEU A 320 -33.91 -18.19 -5.71
C LEU A 320 -34.79 -18.71 -6.85
N HIS A 321 -34.26 -18.79 -8.07
CA HIS A 321 -34.96 -19.37 -9.21
C HIS A 321 -35.26 -20.85 -9.03
N SER A 322 -34.33 -21.61 -8.45
CA SER A 322 -34.52 -23.02 -8.17
C SER A 322 -35.63 -23.24 -7.12
N GLU A 323 -35.60 -22.43 -6.04
CA GLU A 323 -36.58 -22.48 -4.97
C GLU A 323 -37.99 -22.15 -5.49
N GLU A 324 -38.14 -21.10 -6.29
CA GLU A 324 -39.46 -20.73 -6.82
C GLU A 324 -39.99 -21.76 -7.83
N ARG A 325 -39.12 -22.35 -8.68
CA ARG A 325 -39.51 -23.46 -9.57
C ARG A 325 -39.98 -24.68 -8.78
N GLN A 326 -39.29 -25.04 -7.71
CA GLN A 326 -39.68 -26.15 -6.85
C GLN A 326 -41.00 -25.89 -6.16
N ARG A 327 -41.26 -24.68 -5.70
CA ARG A 327 -42.54 -24.28 -5.09
C ARG A 327 -43.68 -24.35 -6.09
N ARG A 328 -43.48 -23.89 -7.36
CA ARG A 328 -44.49 -24.04 -8.43
C ARG A 328 -44.82 -25.50 -8.71
N TYR A 329 -43.76 -26.30 -8.88
CA TYR A 329 -43.92 -27.73 -9.15
C TYR A 329 -44.73 -28.42 -8.04
N LEU A 330 -44.37 -28.21 -6.78
CA LEU A 330 -45.08 -28.76 -5.63
C LEU A 330 -46.54 -28.26 -5.56
N ALA A 331 -46.80 -27.01 -5.86
CA ALA A 331 -48.13 -26.45 -5.84
C ALA A 331 -49.02 -27.10 -6.93
N ALA A 332 -48.47 -27.26 -8.14
CA ALA A 332 -49.20 -27.92 -9.24
C ALA A 332 -49.51 -29.40 -8.92
N GLU A 333 -48.53 -30.17 -8.43
CA GLU A 333 -48.67 -31.57 -8.09
C GLU A 333 -49.68 -31.78 -6.93
N LEU A 334 -49.62 -30.95 -5.89
CA LEU A 334 -50.61 -30.99 -4.80
C LEU A 334 -52.03 -30.59 -5.26
N HIS A 335 -52.12 -29.61 -6.19
CA HIS A 335 -53.42 -29.23 -6.76
C HIS A 335 -54.04 -30.38 -7.54
N ASP A 336 -53.28 -31.04 -8.40
CA ASP A 336 -53.78 -32.13 -9.25
C ASP A 336 -54.13 -33.38 -8.42
N GLU A 337 -53.23 -33.76 -7.50
CA GLU A 337 -53.45 -35.00 -6.75
C GLU A 337 -54.51 -34.86 -5.64
N LEU A 338 -54.31 -33.86 -4.74
CA LEU A 338 -55.25 -33.68 -3.62
C LEU A 338 -56.55 -32.97 -4.03
N GLY A 339 -56.47 -32.00 -4.96
CA GLY A 339 -57.64 -31.28 -5.44
C GLY A 339 -58.61 -32.17 -6.19
N GLN A 340 -58.09 -33.03 -7.08
CA GLN A 340 -58.94 -34.03 -7.81
C GLN A 340 -59.56 -35.06 -6.86
N ASN A 341 -58.79 -35.62 -5.92
CA ASN A 341 -59.23 -36.56 -4.94
C ASN A 341 -60.38 -36.00 -4.06
N LEU A 342 -60.16 -34.75 -3.56
CA LEU A 342 -61.21 -34.07 -2.77
C LEU A 342 -62.46 -33.81 -3.60
N THR A 343 -62.39 -33.47 -4.87
CA THR A 343 -63.48 -33.23 -5.77
C THR A 343 -64.23 -34.55 -6.05
N ALA A 344 -63.49 -35.63 -6.29
CA ALA A 344 -64.09 -36.97 -6.46
C ALA A 344 -64.89 -37.43 -5.23
N ILE A 345 -64.31 -37.30 -4.02
CA ILE A 345 -64.96 -37.63 -2.76
C ILE A 345 -66.24 -36.77 -2.57
N GLN A 346 -66.10 -35.44 -2.84
CA GLN A 346 -67.25 -34.53 -2.74
C GLN A 346 -68.37 -34.89 -3.66
N THR A 347 -68.09 -35.31 -4.89
CA THR A 347 -69.07 -35.79 -5.88
C THR A 347 -69.73 -37.07 -5.42
N HIS A 348 -68.94 -38.02 -4.91
CA HIS A 348 -69.55 -39.30 -4.38
C HIS A 348 -70.46 -39.04 -3.18
N VAL A 349 -70.06 -38.16 -2.26
CA VAL A 349 -70.89 -37.78 -1.11
C VAL A 349 -72.18 -37.09 -1.58
N GLN A 350 -72.10 -36.24 -2.59
CA GLN A 350 -73.25 -35.55 -3.13
C GLN A 350 -74.20 -36.48 -3.86
N LEU A 351 -73.70 -37.46 -4.62
CA LEU A 351 -74.52 -38.51 -5.25
C LEU A 351 -75.20 -39.44 -4.21
N ALA A 352 -74.52 -39.72 -3.10
CA ALA A 352 -75.05 -40.52 -2.02
C ALA A 352 -76.07 -39.78 -1.13
N ARG A 353 -76.22 -38.47 -1.25
CA ARG A 353 -77.03 -37.59 -0.39
C ARG A 353 -78.49 -38.06 -0.29
N PHE A 354 -79.14 -38.48 -1.41
CA PHE A 354 -80.51 -38.97 -1.43
C PHE A 354 -80.67 -40.30 -0.68
N ARG A 355 -79.66 -41.20 -0.83
CA ARG A 355 -79.63 -42.48 -0.10
C ARG A 355 -79.43 -42.32 1.40
N LEU A 356 -78.53 -41.38 1.80
CA LEU A 356 -78.28 -41.04 3.19
C LEU A 356 -79.53 -40.42 3.86
N GLN A 357 -80.28 -39.63 3.11
CA GLN A 357 -81.56 -39.04 3.58
C GLN A 357 -82.64 -40.07 3.79
N GLN A 358 -82.78 -41.03 2.88
CA GLN A 358 -83.75 -42.15 3.02
C GLN A 358 -83.35 -43.08 4.17
N ALA A 359 -82.07 -43.22 4.49
CA ALA A 359 -81.58 -44.07 5.58
C ALA A 359 -81.59 -43.38 6.95
N GLY A 360 -82.07 -42.14 7.06
CA GLY A 360 -82.05 -41.38 8.33
C GLY A 360 -80.63 -40.89 8.76
N LEU A 361 -79.64 -40.92 7.85
CA LEU A 361 -78.20 -40.56 8.12
C LEU A 361 -77.81 -39.16 7.58
N GLN A 362 -78.81 -38.25 7.54
CA GLN A 362 -78.61 -36.90 6.98
C GLN A 362 -77.52 -36.08 7.71
N ASP A 363 -77.42 -36.24 9.04
CA ASP A 363 -76.41 -35.54 9.86
C ASP A 363 -75.00 -35.99 9.53
N ILE A 364 -74.78 -37.27 9.22
CA ILE A 364 -73.47 -37.79 8.80
C ILE A 364 -73.08 -37.22 7.44
N GLY A 365 -74.02 -37.14 6.50
CA GLY A 365 -73.80 -36.53 5.20
C GLY A 365 -73.34 -35.03 5.32
N THR A 366 -74.01 -34.29 6.20
CA THR A 366 -73.72 -32.89 6.47
C THR A 366 -72.35 -32.72 7.15
N ALA A 367 -72.05 -33.60 8.12
CA ALA A 367 -70.73 -33.59 8.79
C ALA A 367 -69.59 -33.90 7.82
N ILE A 368 -69.71 -34.89 6.94
CA ILE A 368 -68.69 -35.22 5.92
C ILE A 368 -68.51 -34.03 4.96
N HIS A 369 -69.62 -33.43 4.51
CA HIS A 369 -69.52 -32.24 3.62
C HIS A 369 -68.78 -31.07 4.30
N GLY A 370 -69.03 -30.83 5.60
CA GLY A 370 -68.34 -29.83 6.40
C GLY A 370 -66.84 -30.09 6.45
N ILE A 371 -66.44 -31.35 6.75
CA ILE A 371 -65.01 -31.74 6.80
C ILE A 371 -64.34 -31.55 5.44
N LEU A 372 -64.96 -32.01 4.33
CA LEU A 372 -64.42 -31.84 2.98
C LEU A 372 -64.29 -30.37 2.59
N SER A 373 -65.27 -29.54 2.95
CA SER A 373 -65.15 -28.07 2.73
C SER A 373 -64.01 -27.47 3.49
N GLN A 374 -63.77 -27.88 4.74
CA GLN A 374 -62.64 -27.40 5.55
C GLN A 374 -61.34 -27.90 4.99
N MET A 375 -61.20 -29.16 4.57
CA MET A 375 -60.00 -29.70 3.93
C MET A 375 -59.66 -28.93 2.64
N ARG A 376 -60.65 -28.62 1.81
CA ARG A 376 -60.47 -27.82 0.59
C ARG A 376 -59.96 -26.42 0.90
N LYS A 377 -60.53 -25.75 1.91
CA LYS A 377 -59.99 -24.41 2.36
C LYS A 377 -58.56 -24.49 2.83
N SER A 378 -58.23 -25.52 3.62
CA SER A 378 -56.88 -25.74 4.09
C SER A 378 -55.89 -26.01 2.95
N LEU A 379 -56.27 -26.85 1.97
CA LEU A 379 -55.49 -27.13 0.78
C LEU A 379 -55.24 -25.85 -0.04
N HIS A 380 -56.30 -25.07 -0.31
CA HIS A 380 -56.16 -23.78 -0.99
C HIS A 380 -55.23 -22.81 -0.25
N HIS A 381 -55.26 -22.80 1.08
CA HIS A 381 -54.35 -21.98 1.87
C HIS A 381 -52.89 -22.43 1.71
N VAL A 382 -52.63 -23.74 1.72
CA VAL A 382 -51.27 -24.29 1.50
C VAL A 382 -50.77 -23.99 0.08
N LEU A 383 -51.60 -24.22 -0.94
CA LEU A 383 -51.28 -23.96 -2.34
C LEU A 383 -50.95 -22.48 -2.57
N ASN A 384 -51.74 -21.55 -2.02
CA ASN A 384 -51.49 -20.11 -2.12
C ASN A 384 -50.19 -19.68 -1.39
N ASN A 385 -49.76 -20.41 -0.36
CA ASN A 385 -48.49 -20.17 0.29
C ASN A 385 -47.29 -20.72 -0.51
N LEU A 386 -47.47 -21.82 -1.25
CA LEU A 386 -46.44 -22.39 -2.11
C LEU A 386 -46.26 -21.58 -3.39
N HIS A 387 -47.34 -21.37 -4.15
CA HIS A 387 -47.35 -20.55 -5.36
C HIS A 387 -48.69 -19.80 -5.48
N PRO A 388 -48.72 -18.50 -5.73
CA PRO A 388 -49.95 -17.75 -5.84
C PRO A 388 -50.63 -18.02 -7.19
N ALA A 389 -51.41 -19.13 -7.27
CA ALA A 389 -52.14 -19.51 -8.47
C ALA A 389 -53.06 -18.38 -9.00
N VAL A 390 -53.47 -17.47 -8.13
CA VAL A 390 -54.23 -16.26 -8.48
C VAL A 390 -53.48 -15.34 -9.46
N LEU A 391 -52.16 -15.40 -9.49
CA LEU A 391 -51.35 -14.64 -10.46
C LEU A 391 -51.44 -15.22 -11.87
N ASP A 392 -51.46 -16.54 -11.97
CA ASP A 392 -51.51 -17.23 -13.25
C ASP A 392 -52.93 -17.14 -13.86
N GLU A 393 -53.98 -17.13 -13.02
CA GLU A 393 -55.39 -17.12 -13.44
C GLU A 393 -55.91 -15.70 -13.73
N PHE A 394 -55.54 -14.69 -12.91
CA PHE A 394 -56.14 -13.34 -12.96
C PHE A 394 -55.15 -12.21 -13.23
N GLY A 395 -53.83 -12.51 -13.25
CA GLY A 395 -52.77 -11.52 -13.36
C GLY A 395 -52.56 -10.70 -12.09
N LEU A 396 -51.46 -9.93 -12.07
CA LEU A 396 -50.98 -9.21 -10.87
C LEU A 396 -52.00 -8.19 -10.31
N TYR A 397 -52.65 -7.40 -11.16
CA TYR A 397 -53.54 -6.35 -10.67
C TYR A 397 -54.79 -6.92 -9.99
N ARG A 398 -55.44 -7.90 -10.59
CA ARG A 398 -56.61 -8.54 -9.97
C ARG A 398 -56.21 -9.31 -8.71
N ALA A 399 -55.07 -10.00 -8.74
CA ALA A 399 -54.58 -10.73 -7.56
C ALA A 399 -54.34 -9.78 -6.37
N LEU A 400 -53.82 -8.57 -6.63
CA LEU A 400 -53.64 -7.54 -5.60
C LEU A 400 -54.97 -6.86 -5.22
N ALA A 401 -55.84 -6.56 -6.18
CA ALA A 401 -57.08 -5.82 -5.92
C ALA A 401 -58.13 -6.65 -5.17
N ASP A 402 -58.41 -7.84 -5.67
CA ASP A 402 -59.59 -8.64 -5.28
C ASP A 402 -59.26 -10.06 -4.78
N GLY A 403 -57.97 -10.38 -4.69
CA GLY A 403 -57.47 -11.70 -4.31
C GLY A 403 -57.38 -11.93 -2.79
N PRO A 404 -56.63 -12.99 -2.38
CA PRO A 404 -56.49 -13.44 -0.99
C PRO A 404 -55.98 -12.37 -0.02
N ILE A 405 -55.26 -11.36 -0.49
CA ILE A 405 -54.78 -10.23 0.34
C ILE A 405 -55.98 -9.41 0.86
N ARG A 406 -56.98 -9.14 0.01
CA ARG A 406 -58.20 -8.46 0.41
C ARG A 406 -58.99 -9.25 1.44
N GLU A 407 -59.18 -10.56 1.19
CA GLU A 407 -59.87 -11.44 2.11
C GLU A 407 -59.19 -11.49 3.50
N LEU A 408 -57.88 -11.61 3.52
CA LEU A 408 -57.06 -11.63 4.75
C LEU A 408 -57.25 -10.33 5.58
N LEU A 409 -57.18 -9.18 4.93
CA LEU A 409 -57.28 -7.87 5.60
C LEU A 409 -58.74 -7.61 6.06
N GLN A 410 -59.75 -7.97 5.26
CA GLN A 410 -61.15 -7.86 5.61
C GLN A 410 -61.53 -8.76 6.80
N ALA A 411 -61.03 -10.00 6.83
CA ALA A 411 -61.25 -10.93 7.95
C ALA A 411 -60.63 -10.39 9.27
N ALA A 412 -59.58 -9.58 9.16
CA ALA A 412 -58.94 -8.90 10.30
C ALA A 412 -59.51 -7.50 10.59
N HIS A 413 -60.60 -7.09 9.94
CA HIS A 413 -61.20 -5.75 10.06
C HIS A 413 -60.26 -4.59 9.72
N VAL A 414 -59.31 -4.80 8.77
CA VAL A 414 -58.38 -3.78 8.28
C VAL A 414 -58.91 -3.24 6.94
N ALA A 415 -59.09 -1.93 6.82
CA ALA A 415 -59.51 -1.29 5.58
C ALA A 415 -58.39 -1.40 4.53
N TYR A 416 -58.67 -2.03 3.41
CA TYR A 416 -57.73 -2.23 2.29
C TYR A 416 -57.93 -1.18 1.21
N LEU A 417 -56.88 -0.40 0.89
CA LEU A 417 -56.91 0.68 -0.09
C LEU A 417 -55.85 0.43 -1.20
N PRO A 418 -56.21 -0.41 -2.23
CA PRO A 418 -55.31 -0.63 -3.37
C PRO A 418 -55.41 0.52 -4.37
N GLU A 419 -54.23 1.02 -4.84
CA GLU A 419 -54.10 1.97 -5.93
C GLU A 419 -53.13 1.41 -6.98
N LEU A 420 -53.67 0.97 -8.11
CA LEU A 420 -52.94 0.26 -9.15
C LEU A 420 -52.94 1.09 -10.44
N ARG A 421 -51.76 1.43 -10.98
CA ARG A 421 -51.64 2.29 -12.17
C ARG A 421 -50.58 1.76 -13.14
N GLY A 422 -50.86 1.79 -14.41
CA GLY A 422 -49.99 1.41 -15.52
C GLY A 422 -50.27 0.00 -16.04
N ASP A 423 -49.27 -0.59 -16.73
CA ASP A 423 -49.38 -1.88 -17.38
C ASP A 423 -48.57 -2.95 -16.61
N PRO A 424 -49.21 -3.87 -15.88
CA PRO A 424 -48.52 -4.91 -15.12
C PRO A 424 -47.88 -5.99 -16.02
N ASP A 425 -48.38 -6.16 -17.26
CA ASP A 425 -47.85 -7.17 -18.18
C ASP A 425 -46.51 -6.76 -18.79
N ALA A 426 -46.14 -5.52 -18.60
CA ALA A 426 -44.76 -5.07 -18.89
C ALA A 426 -43.71 -5.67 -17.96
N LEU A 427 -44.11 -6.16 -16.77
CA LEU A 427 -43.22 -6.82 -15.83
C LEU A 427 -43.00 -8.28 -16.22
N ASP A 428 -41.80 -8.80 -16.04
CA ASP A 428 -41.50 -10.21 -16.15
C ASP A 428 -42.18 -11.02 -15.02
N ASP A 429 -42.31 -12.31 -15.20
CA ASP A 429 -42.97 -13.20 -14.25
C ASP A 429 -42.36 -13.13 -12.86
N GLU A 430 -41.02 -12.97 -12.79
CA GLU A 430 -40.29 -12.91 -11.54
C GLU A 430 -40.63 -11.65 -10.74
N ALA A 431 -40.69 -10.52 -11.40
CA ALA A 431 -41.09 -9.26 -10.78
C ALA A 431 -42.56 -9.30 -10.33
N ARG A 432 -43.45 -9.90 -11.14
CA ARG A 432 -44.86 -10.08 -10.77
C ARG A 432 -45.00 -10.91 -9.49
N VAL A 433 -44.33 -12.06 -9.44
CA VAL A 433 -44.32 -12.93 -8.24
C VAL A 433 -43.69 -12.23 -7.05
N ALA A 434 -42.56 -11.55 -7.23
CA ALA A 434 -41.89 -10.83 -6.15
C ALA A 434 -42.78 -9.74 -5.55
N PHE A 435 -43.42 -8.91 -6.37
CA PHE A 435 -44.34 -7.86 -5.91
C PHE A 435 -45.53 -8.41 -5.16
N TYR A 436 -46.13 -9.47 -5.67
CA TYR A 436 -47.27 -10.14 -4.99
C TYR A 436 -46.84 -10.70 -3.63
N ARG A 437 -45.70 -11.40 -3.55
CA ARG A 437 -45.16 -11.96 -2.30
C ARG A 437 -44.84 -10.88 -1.26
N ILE A 438 -44.30 -9.76 -1.70
CA ILE A 438 -44.00 -8.62 -0.79
C ILE A 438 -45.32 -8.04 -0.25
N ALA A 439 -46.33 -7.88 -1.10
CA ALA A 439 -47.64 -7.43 -0.69
C ALA A 439 -48.31 -8.42 0.29
N GLN A 440 -48.26 -9.72 0.00
CA GLN A 440 -48.77 -10.79 0.84
C GLN A 440 -48.11 -10.83 2.22
N GLU A 441 -46.77 -10.79 2.25
CA GLU A 441 -46.00 -10.79 3.51
C GLU A 441 -46.24 -9.51 4.32
N SER A 442 -46.35 -8.37 3.64
CA SER A 442 -46.65 -7.09 4.30
C SER A 442 -48.07 -7.10 4.89
N ALA A 443 -49.08 -7.62 4.18
CA ALA A 443 -50.43 -7.78 4.69
C ALA A 443 -50.46 -8.73 5.89
N THR A 444 -49.76 -9.86 5.81
CA THR A 444 -49.63 -10.82 6.90
C THR A 444 -49.00 -10.21 8.14
N ASN A 445 -47.93 -9.41 7.95
CA ASN A 445 -47.25 -8.71 9.03
C ASN A 445 -48.17 -7.65 9.66
N THR A 446 -48.97 -6.96 8.84
CA THR A 446 -49.93 -5.96 9.31
C THR A 446 -51.00 -6.63 10.21
N VAL A 447 -51.57 -7.76 9.79
CA VAL A 447 -52.57 -8.47 10.57
C VAL A 447 -51.97 -9.06 11.85
N LYS A 448 -50.78 -9.66 11.78
CA LYS A 448 -50.15 -10.32 12.94
C LYS A 448 -49.53 -9.39 13.95
N HIS A 449 -48.95 -8.27 13.48
CA HIS A 449 -48.02 -7.50 14.29
C HIS A 449 -48.35 -6.01 14.42
N ALA A 450 -49.04 -5.40 13.42
CA ALA A 450 -49.12 -3.94 13.36
C ALA A 450 -50.26 -3.33 14.18
N ARG A 451 -51.32 -4.08 14.51
CA ARG A 451 -52.57 -3.54 15.10
C ARG A 451 -53.12 -2.35 14.26
N ALA A 452 -52.99 -2.43 12.96
CA ALA A 452 -53.39 -1.36 12.06
C ALA A 452 -54.89 -1.48 11.73
N SER A 453 -55.53 -0.35 11.42
CA SER A 453 -56.90 -0.30 10.91
C SER A 453 -56.96 0.00 9.41
N VAL A 454 -55.87 0.41 8.80
CA VAL A 454 -55.78 0.75 7.38
C VAL A 454 -54.47 0.18 6.79
N PHE A 455 -54.60 -0.47 5.63
CA PHE A 455 -53.51 -0.94 4.82
C PHE A 455 -53.63 -0.35 3.41
N ARG A 456 -52.65 0.43 2.97
CA ARG A 456 -52.61 1.04 1.65
C ARG A 456 -51.53 0.39 0.81
N LEU A 457 -51.86 0.00 -0.40
CA LEU A 457 -50.94 -0.55 -1.39
C LEU A 457 -51.03 0.29 -2.66
N THR A 458 -49.91 0.83 -3.11
CA THR A 458 -49.81 1.57 -4.37
C THR A 458 -48.81 0.87 -5.27
N LEU A 459 -49.22 0.42 -6.44
CA LEU A 459 -48.34 -0.10 -7.49
C LEU A 459 -48.42 0.78 -8.72
N ARG A 460 -47.28 1.27 -9.17
CA ARG A 460 -47.17 2.09 -10.39
C ARG A 460 -46.15 1.48 -11.33
N VAL A 461 -46.57 1.12 -12.54
CA VAL A 461 -45.72 0.56 -13.59
C VAL A 461 -45.72 1.55 -14.76
N ARG A 462 -44.55 2.00 -15.18
CA ARG A 462 -44.37 2.93 -16.29
C ARG A 462 -43.28 2.45 -17.23
N ARG A 463 -43.53 2.55 -18.53
CA ARG A 463 -42.51 2.42 -19.56
C ARG A 463 -41.82 3.77 -19.77
N HIS A 464 -40.49 3.76 -19.79
CA HIS A 464 -39.68 4.91 -20.13
C HIS A 464 -38.69 4.49 -21.22
N GLY A 465 -39.08 4.65 -22.49
CA GLY A 465 -38.33 4.09 -23.62
C GLY A 465 -38.23 2.56 -23.53
N PRO A 466 -37.04 1.97 -23.64
CA PRO A 466 -36.82 0.53 -23.49
C PRO A 466 -36.84 0.05 -22.02
N ALA A 467 -36.78 0.97 -21.06
CA ALA A 467 -36.77 0.64 -19.65
C ALA A 467 -38.16 0.65 -19.02
N ILE A 468 -38.38 -0.26 -18.07
CA ILE A 468 -39.62 -0.35 -17.26
C ILE A 468 -39.24 0.08 -15.85
N VAL A 469 -40.02 0.99 -15.29
CA VAL A 469 -39.89 1.42 -13.90
C VAL A 469 -41.15 1.04 -13.15
N ALA A 470 -41.02 0.21 -12.13
CA ALA A 470 -42.10 -0.17 -11.25
C ALA A 470 -41.82 0.24 -9.80
N ILE A 471 -42.85 0.81 -9.15
CA ILE A 471 -42.78 1.23 -7.76
C ILE A 471 -43.92 0.60 -7.01
N LEU A 472 -43.59 -0.23 -6.01
CA LEU A 472 -44.56 -0.75 -5.03
C LEU A 472 -44.32 0.01 -3.73
N ASP A 473 -45.38 0.65 -3.23
CA ASP A 473 -45.40 1.43 -2.00
C ASP A 473 -46.49 0.87 -1.08
N ILE A 474 -46.12 0.37 0.08
CA ILE A 474 -47.03 -0.28 1.04
C ILE A 474 -46.93 0.47 2.36
N ARG A 475 -48.08 0.84 2.94
CA ARG A 475 -48.17 1.54 4.21
C ARG A 475 -49.34 0.99 5.05
N ASP A 476 -49.05 0.82 6.34
CA ASP A 476 -50.06 0.64 7.35
C ASP A 476 -50.04 1.80 8.36
N ASN A 477 -51.10 1.92 9.16
CA ASN A 477 -51.21 2.91 10.23
C ASN A 477 -51.04 2.30 11.64
N GLY A 478 -50.32 1.18 11.75
CA GLY A 478 -50.15 0.46 12.99
C GLY A 478 -49.03 1.02 13.88
N ILE A 479 -48.54 0.18 14.79
CA ILE A 479 -47.49 0.54 15.78
C ILE A 479 -46.11 0.80 15.17
N GLY A 480 -45.95 0.55 13.87
CA GLY A 480 -44.66 0.74 13.16
C GLY A 480 -43.68 -0.41 13.37
N LEU A 481 -42.49 -0.21 12.81
CA LEU A 481 -41.39 -1.16 12.92
C LEU A 481 -40.51 -0.78 14.13
N PRO A 482 -39.93 -1.75 14.85
CA PRO A 482 -38.96 -1.46 15.92
C PRO A 482 -37.79 -0.64 15.41
N ALA A 483 -37.25 0.26 16.26
CA ALA A 483 -36.10 1.08 15.96
C ALA A 483 -34.87 0.22 15.54
N GLU A 484 -33.98 0.79 14.73
CA GLU A 484 -32.75 0.16 14.23
C GLU A 484 -31.99 -0.56 15.35
N GLY A 485 -31.80 -1.88 15.21
CA GLY A 485 -31.06 -2.74 16.15
C GLY A 485 -31.81 -3.99 16.63
N SER A 486 -33.11 -4.09 16.49
CA SER A 486 -33.82 -5.34 16.74
C SER A 486 -33.68 -6.26 15.52
N ARG A 487 -33.37 -7.56 15.77
CA ARG A 487 -33.21 -8.59 14.73
C ARG A 487 -34.33 -8.49 13.71
N GLN A 488 -33.96 -8.15 12.47
CA GLN A 488 -34.90 -8.18 11.34
C GLN A 488 -35.51 -9.59 11.28
N GLY A 489 -36.83 -9.67 11.43
CA GLY A 489 -37.54 -10.95 11.34
C GLY A 489 -37.31 -11.59 9.96
N ARG A 490 -37.36 -12.91 9.87
CA ARG A 490 -37.16 -13.68 8.62
C ARG A 490 -38.00 -13.16 7.44
N GLY A 491 -39.17 -12.56 7.70
CA GLY A 491 -40.05 -11.99 6.68
C GLY A 491 -39.45 -10.76 5.98
N LEU A 492 -38.87 -9.80 6.74
CA LEU A 492 -38.25 -8.60 6.19
C LEU A 492 -37.00 -8.94 5.39
N GLN A 493 -36.15 -9.85 5.90
CA GLN A 493 -34.99 -10.34 5.18
C GLN A 493 -35.37 -11.03 3.88
N GLY A 494 -36.40 -11.91 3.90
CA GLY A 494 -36.90 -12.58 2.70
C GLY A 494 -37.46 -11.61 1.65
N MET A 495 -38.11 -10.52 2.07
CA MET A 495 -38.55 -9.47 1.15
C MET A 495 -37.36 -8.72 0.52
N HIS A 496 -36.37 -8.38 1.32
CA HIS A 496 -35.14 -7.72 0.83
C HIS A 496 -34.40 -8.60 -0.19
N ASP A 497 -34.20 -9.87 0.11
CA ASP A 497 -33.50 -10.82 -0.75
C ASP A 497 -34.19 -11.01 -2.09
N ARG A 498 -35.53 -11.11 -2.11
CA ARG A 498 -36.35 -11.20 -3.34
C ARG A 498 -36.22 -9.95 -4.20
N VAL A 499 -36.26 -8.76 -3.60
CA VAL A 499 -36.09 -7.51 -4.36
C VAL A 499 -34.70 -7.40 -4.94
N THR A 500 -33.69 -7.80 -4.18
CA THR A 500 -32.28 -7.79 -4.63
C THR A 500 -32.08 -8.78 -5.79
N ALA A 501 -32.72 -9.93 -5.75
CA ALA A 501 -32.62 -10.95 -6.81
C ALA A 501 -33.12 -10.45 -8.16
N ILE A 502 -34.22 -9.70 -8.19
CA ILE A 502 -34.77 -9.10 -9.41
C ILE A 502 -34.07 -7.77 -9.78
N GLY A 503 -32.98 -7.39 -9.09
CA GLY A 503 -32.23 -6.15 -9.35
C GLY A 503 -32.92 -4.88 -8.85
N GLY A 504 -33.92 -5.00 -7.99
CA GLY A 504 -34.64 -3.89 -7.40
C GLY A 504 -33.96 -3.27 -6.19
N ARG A 505 -34.52 -2.18 -5.70
CA ARG A 505 -34.12 -1.52 -4.45
C ARG A 505 -35.23 -1.61 -3.42
N PHE A 506 -34.92 -2.17 -2.26
CA PHE A 506 -35.84 -2.29 -1.13
C PHE A 506 -35.51 -1.22 -0.09
N ARG A 507 -36.51 -0.48 0.37
CA ARG A 507 -36.36 0.51 1.44
C ARG A 507 -37.51 0.38 2.43
N ILE A 508 -37.15 0.46 3.70
CA ILE A 508 -38.07 0.55 4.82
C ILE A 508 -37.89 1.97 5.38
N TYR A 509 -38.96 2.67 5.58
CA TYR A 509 -38.96 3.98 6.20
C TYR A 509 -39.44 3.83 7.65
N PRO A 510 -38.59 4.07 8.64
CA PRO A 510 -39.02 4.10 10.02
C PRO A 510 -39.95 5.30 10.22
N GLY A 511 -41.15 5.05 10.68
CA GLY A 511 -42.16 6.08 10.97
C GLY A 511 -42.85 5.80 12.28
N GLY A 512 -43.17 6.82 13.06
CA GLY A 512 -43.84 6.71 14.35
C GLY A 512 -45.32 6.23 14.24
N ASN A 513 -45.93 6.26 13.04
CA ASN A 513 -47.31 5.93 12.78
C ASN A 513 -47.43 4.89 11.65
N GLY A 514 -46.97 3.66 11.90
CA GLY A 514 -47.10 2.53 10.98
C GLY A 514 -45.82 2.17 10.22
N ALA A 515 -45.86 1.06 9.47
CA ALA A 515 -44.78 0.60 8.63
C ALA A 515 -44.93 1.17 7.21
N HIS A 516 -43.82 1.55 6.59
CA HIS A 516 -43.76 2.01 5.21
C HIS A 516 -42.64 1.27 4.48
N ILE A 517 -43.04 0.46 3.50
CA ILE A 517 -42.14 -0.32 2.65
C ILE A 517 -42.23 0.22 1.22
N ARG A 518 -41.09 0.47 0.59
CA ARG A 518 -41.03 0.85 -0.82
C ARG A 518 -40.06 -0.05 -1.58
N VAL A 519 -40.53 -0.54 -2.70
CA VAL A 519 -39.75 -1.29 -3.67
C VAL A 519 -39.68 -0.52 -4.96
N LEU A 520 -38.47 -0.34 -5.49
CA LEU A 520 -38.21 0.26 -6.81
C LEU A 520 -37.55 -0.80 -7.68
N LEU A 521 -38.14 -1.13 -8.79
CA LEU A 521 -37.55 -1.96 -9.84
C LEU A 521 -37.36 -1.12 -11.10
N ARG A 522 -36.15 -1.25 -11.69
CA ARG A 522 -35.86 -0.72 -13.02
C ARG A 522 -35.33 -1.86 -13.87
N SER A 523 -36.04 -2.21 -14.92
CA SER A 523 -35.67 -3.26 -15.87
C SER A 523 -35.46 -2.64 -17.25
N GLY A 524 -34.36 -3.02 -17.93
CA GLY A 524 -33.97 -2.51 -19.24
C GLY A 524 -32.53 -1.95 -19.24
N PRO A 525 -31.96 -1.65 -20.42
CA PRO A 525 -30.64 -1.04 -20.53
C PRO A 525 -30.60 0.30 -19.78
N ASP A 526 -29.58 0.48 -18.96
CA ASP A 526 -29.37 1.71 -18.18
C ASP A 526 -28.68 2.76 -19.06
N PRO A 527 -29.37 3.81 -19.55
CA PRO A 527 -28.75 4.81 -20.40
C PRO A 527 -27.68 5.63 -19.67
N ASP A 528 -27.68 5.64 -18.32
CA ASP A 528 -26.70 6.39 -17.52
C ASP A 528 -25.44 5.58 -17.19
N ARG A 529 -25.43 4.26 -17.45
CA ARG A 529 -24.25 3.42 -17.22
C ARG A 529 -23.24 3.48 -18.38
N ASP A 530 -23.72 3.73 -19.59
CA ASP A 530 -22.87 3.78 -20.79
C ASP A 530 -22.34 5.20 -21.11
N THR A 531 -22.79 6.23 -20.38
CA THR A 531 -22.41 7.63 -20.64
C THR A 531 -21.54 8.28 -19.55
N LEU A 532 -21.15 7.54 -18.51
CA LEU A 532 -20.12 8.04 -17.59
C LEU A 532 -18.73 7.74 -18.17
N PRO A 533 -18.01 8.73 -18.72
CA PRO A 533 -16.59 8.56 -18.99
C PRO A 533 -15.93 8.23 -17.65
N ALA A 534 -14.96 7.33 -17.68
CA ALA A 534 -14.14 6.98 -16.53
C ALA A 534 -13.71 8.27 -15.82
N THR A 535 -14.39 8.59 -14.75
CA THR A 535 -14.10 9.79 -13.96
C THR A 535 -12.69 9.66 -13.46
N HIS A 536 -11.79 10.41 -14.07
CA HIS A 536 -10.52 10.80 -13.49
C HIS A 536 -10.75 11.09 -12.01
N THR A 537 -10.17 10.29 -11.17
CA THR A 537 -10.06 10.53 -9.73
C THR A 537 -9.40 11.90 -9.58
N ARG A 538 -10.18 12.94 -9.36
CA ARG A 538 -9.68 14.23 -8.90
C ARG A 538 -9.03 13.98 -7.55
N GLN A 539 -7.71 13.90 -7.53
CA GLN A 539 -6.88 14.09 -6.35
C GLN A 539 -7.31 15.42 -5.71
N ARG A 540 -8.01 15.34 -4.59
CA ARG A 540 -8.12 16.47 -3.67
C ARG A 540 -6.75 16.70 -3.07
N LEU A 541 -6.07 17.74 -3.50
CA LEU A 541 -4.94 18.34 -2.79
C LEU A 541 -5.41 18.71 -1.38
N PRO A 542 -4.65 18.37 -0.32
CA PRO A 542 -4.97 18.81 1.02
C PRO A 542 -4.80 20.33 1.11
N HIS A 543 -5.81 21.01 1.65
CA HIS A 543 -5.74 22.39 2.07
C HIS A 543 -4.57 22.59 3.06
N GLN A 544 -3.66 23.48 2.74
CA GLN A 544 -2.74 24.07 3.70
C GLN A 544 -3.54 25.03 4.61
N PRO A 545 -3.38 24.98 5.94
CA PRO A 545 -3.80 26.06 6.81
C PRO A 545 -2.73 27.16 6.82
N HIS A 546 -3.20 28.41 6.84
CA HIS A 546 -2.43 29.63 7.03
C HIS A 546 -1.68 29.65 8.37
#